data_c2dea54d462a5bcfec44f36c6789115b
#
_entry.id   c2dea54d462a5bcfec44f36c6789115b
#
_cell.length_a   1.000
_cell.length_b   1.000
_cell.length_c   1.000
_cell.angle_alpha   90.00
_cell.angle_beta   90.00
_cell.angle_gamma   90.00
#
_symmetry.space_group_name_H-M   'P 1'
#
loop_
_entity.id
_entity.type
_entity.pdbx_description
1 polymer ?
#
loop_
_entity_poly.entity_id
_entity_poly.type
_entity_poly.pdbx_seq_one_letter_code
_entity_poly.pdbx_strand_id
1 'polypeptide(L)'
;DNIFVGTGLDKLLKKTASSGAKATVLAVKVPNPQKSGVIQFDKNMNILSLEEKPIKPKSNFIIPGLYFFNKDSLNYFKSIKKSSRGEFEIIDIIKKYLEASNLNVAPLPKHIKWFDTGDANEMLIASNFIQKYQEDNNELVASIEAIALKNKWITRIQFNKLLEKIPNSQYQAALKKL
;
A
#
# COMPACT_ATOMS: atom_id res chain seq x y z
N ASP A 1 3.05 -4.59 7.68
CA ASP A 1 4.12 -3.62 7.93
C ASP A 1 4.13 -2.41 6.98
N ASN A 2 3.13 -2.26 6.11
CA ASN A 2 3.00 -1.11 5.22
C ASN A 2 1.74 -0.33 5.53
N ILE A 3 1.89 0.94 5.89
CA ILE A 3 0.76 1.83 6.19
C ILE A 3 0.71 2.96 5.16
N PHE A 4 -0.46 3.17 4.57
CA PHE A 4 -0.75 4.27 3.66
C PHE A 4 -1.80 5.18 4.27
N VAL A 5 -1.51 6.48 4.34
CA VAL A 5 -2.42 7.48 4.91
C VAL A 5 -2.44 8.73 4.06
N GLY A 6 -3.61 9.23 3.75
CA GLY A 6 -3.78 10.50 3.04
C GLY A 6 -5.10 10.62 2.32
N THR A 7 -5.52 11.84 2.11
CA THR A 7 -6.77 12.16 1.39
C THR A 7 -6.73 11.62 -0.03
N GLY A 8 -7.78 10.93 -0.46
CA GLY A 8 -7.89 10.37 -1.82
C GLY A 8 -7.20 9.03 -2.01
N LEU A 9 -6.68 8.39 -0.95
CA LEU A 9 -6.15 7.03 -1.01
C LEU A 9 -7.16 6.05 -1.62
N ASP A 10 -8.42 6.11 -1.18
CA ASP A 10 -9.51 5.28 -1.70
C ASP A 10 -9.71 5.43 -3.21
N LYS A 11 -9.62 6.67 -3.73
CA LYS A 11 -9.71 6.96 -5.17
C LYS A 11 -8.51 6.39 -5.93
N LEU A 12 -7.30 6.54 -5.37
CA LEU A 12 -6.10 5.96 -5.95
C LEU A 12 -6.23 4.43 -6.05
N LEU A 13 -6.62 3.76 -4.97
CA LEU A 13 -6.77 2.31 -4.93
C LEU A 13 -7.82 1.82 -5.94
N LYS A 14 -8.99 2.47 -5.99
CA LYS A 14 -10.05 2.14 -6.96
C LYS A 14 -9.55 2.33 -8.41
N LYS A 15 -8.91 3.47 -8.71
CA LYS A 15 -8.36 3.75 -10.04
C LYS A 15 -7.30 2.72 -10.43
N THR A 16 -6.41 2.36 -9.51
CA THR A 16 -5.37 1.38 -9.75
C THR A 16 -5.95 -0.01 -10.00
N ALA A 17 -6.91 -0.45 -9.17
CA ALA A 17 -7.58 -1.74 -9.31
C ALA A 17 -8.38 -1.87 -10.60
N SER A 18 -8.94 -0.76 -11.11
CA SER A 18 -9.74 -0.72 -12.34
C SER A 18 -8.96 -0.34 -13.60
N SER A 19 -7.63 -0.24 -13.53
CA SER A 19 -6.78 0.25 -14.64
C SER A 19 -6.77 -0.65 -15.88
N GLY A 20 -7.27 -1.90 -15.77
CA GLY A 20 -7.21 -2.89 -16.84
C GLY A 20 -5.82 -3.51 -17.04
N ALA A 21 -4.78 -3.01 -16.37
CA ALA A 21 -3.45 -3.60 -16.39
C ALA A 21 -3.45 -4.96 -15.67
N LYS A 22 -2.67 -5.92 -16.18
CA LYS A 22 -2.55 -7.24 -15.53
C LYS A 22 -1.82 -7.18 -14.19
N ALA A 23 -0.87 -6.26 -14.07
CA ALA A 23 -0.24 -5.92 -12.80
C ALA A 23 -0.03 -4.42 -12.69
N THR A 24 -0.20 -3.87 -11.50
CA THR A 24 0.19 -2.50 -11.18
C THR A 24 0.91 -2.49 -9.83
N VAL A 25 2.03 -1.79 -9.77
CA VAL A 25 2.77 -1.52 -8.54
C VAL A 25 2.78 -0.03 -8.28
N LEU A 26 2.84 0.34 -7.00
CA LEU A 26 3.07 1.73 -6.62
C LEU A 26 4.57 2.03 -6.63
N ALA A 27 4.92 3.29 -6.86
CA ALA A 27 6.29 3.77 -6.73
C ALA A 27 6.35 4.92 -5.73
N VAL A 28 7.23 4.81 -4.73
CA VAL A 28 7.44 5.82 -3.69
C VAL A 28 8.88 6.28 -3.72
N LYS A 29 9.09 7.60 -3.68
CA LYS A 29 10.44 8.17 -3.60
C LYS A 29 10.87 8.22 -2.13
N VAL A 30 12.01 7.60 -1.82
CA VAL A 30 12.57 7.53 -0.47
C VAL A 30 14.04 7.94 -0.45
N PRO A 31 14.58 8.44 0.68
CA PRO A 31 15.99 8.79 0.78
C PRO A 31 16.93 7.57 0.79
N ASN A 32 16.49 6.45 1.38
CA ASN A 32 17.30 5.25 1.62
C ASN A 32 16.61 4.01 1.00
N PRO A 33 16.74 3.77 -0.32
CA PRO A 33 16.00 2.71 -1.01
C PRO A 33 16.55 1.29 -0.83
N GLN A 34 17.72 1.12 -0.20
CA GLN A 34 18.47 -0.15 -0.14
C GLN A 34 17.74 -1.28 0.60
N LYS A 35 16.75 -0.94 1.44
CA LYS A 35 15.99 -1.91 2.24
C LYS A 35 14.78 -2.50 1.50
N SER A 36 14.49 -2.04 0.29
CA SER A 36 13.25 -2.33 -0.43
C SER A 36 13.51 -2.77 -1.87
N GLY A 37 12.48 -3.23 -2.55
CA GLY A 37 12.51 -3.42 -3.99
C GLY A 37 12.64 -2.07 -4.72
N VAL A 38 13.74 -1.88 -5.45
CA VAL A 38 14.03 -0.61 -6.15
C VAL A 38 13.56 -0.71 -7.60
N ILE A 39 12.84 0.34 -8.02
CA ILE A 39 12.41 0.49 -9.41
C ILE A 39 13.07 1.71 -10.04
N GLN A 40 13.58 1.54 -11.25
CA GLN A 40 14.08 2.63 -12.07
C GLN A 40 13.20 2.77 -13.32
N PHE A 41 12.85 3.98 -13.68
CA PHE A 41 12.12 4.29 -14.91
C PHE A 41 12.67 5.54 -15.57
N ASP A 42 12.41 5.68 -16.85
CA ASP A 42 12.77 6.85 -17.63
C ASP A 42 11.77 8.02 -17.46
N LYS A 43 11.96 9.09 -18.20
CA LYS A 43 11.09 10.28 -18.17
C LYS A 43 9.66 9.99 -18.66
N ASN A 44 9.47 8.93 -19.41
CA ASN A 44 8.19 8.48 -19.94
C ASN A 44 7.53 7.41 -19.07
N MET A 45 8.07 7.14 -17.87
CA MET A 45 7.62 6.08 -16.95
C MET A 45 7.81 4.65 -17.48
N ASN A 46 8.69 4.44 -18.48
CA ASN A 46 9.09 3.10 -18.89
C ASN A 46 10.06 2.53 -17.85
N ILE A 47 9.83 1.29 -17.44
CA ILE A 47 10.64 0.65 -16.41
C ILE A 47 11.97 0.21 -17.05
N LEU A 48 13.07 0.67 -16.45
CA LEU A 48 14.43 0.35 -16.88
C LEU A 48 15.05 -0.79 -16.09
N SER A 49 14.77 -0.87 -14.78
CA SER A 49 15.26 -1.96 -13.92
C SER A 49 14.40 -2.18 -12.70
N LEU A 50 14.45 -3.42 -12.18
CA LEU A 50 13.82 -3.86 -10.93
C LEU A 50 14.86 -4.67 -10.15
N GLU A 51 15.20 -4.25 -8.93
CA GLU A 51 16.22 -4.90 -8.12
C GLU A 51 15.73 -5.04 -6.67
N GLU A 52 15.84 -6.24 -6.08
CA GLU A 52 15.49 -6.47 -4.68
C GLU A 52 16.66 -6.08 -3.79
N LYS A 53 16.44 -5.13 -2.87
CA LYS A 53 17.39 -4.68 -1.85
C LYS A 53 18.83 -4.50 -2.35
N PRO A 54 19.04 -3.71 -3.42
CA PRO A 54 20.36 -3.59 -4.05
C PRO A 54 21.35 -2.84 -3.12
N ILE A 55 22.59 -3.30 -3.09
CA ILE A 55 23.67 -2.61 -2.35
C ILE A 55 23.91 -1.21 -2.93
N LYS A 56 23.83 -1.07 -4.25
CA LYS A 56 23.99 0.20 -4.98
C LYS A 56 22.72 0.47 -5.79
N PRO A 57 21.72 1.13 -5.21
CA PRO A 57 20.45 1.38 -5.89
C PRO A 57 20.65 2.37 -7.06
N LYS A 58 20.02 2.08 -8.19
CA LYS A 58 20.05 2.92 -9.39
C LYS A 58 18.99 4.02 -9.38
N SER A 59 18.13 4.03 -8.38
CA SER A 59 17.00 4.95 -8.25
C SER A 59 16.66 5.15 -6.78
N ASN A 60 16.03 6.28 -6.46
CA ASN A 60 15.43 6.53 -5.14
C ASN A 60 13.94 6.12 -5.10
N PHE A 61 13.43 5.45 -6.12
CA PHE A 61 12.07 4.94 -6.11
C PHE A 61 12.05 3.49 -5.67
N ILE A 62 11.15 3.20 -4.73
CA ILE A 62 10.92 1.84 -4.23
C ILE A 62 9.50 1.39 -4.55
N ILE A 63 9.29 0.09 -4.52
CA ILE A 63 7.96 -0.54 -4.59
C ILE A 63 7.55 -0.87 -3.16
N PRO A 64 6.54 -0.18 -2.59
CA PRO A 64 6.02 -0.51 -1.27
C PRO A 64 5.20 -1.80 -1.31
N GLY A 65 4.88 -2.36 -0.14
CA GLY A 65 4.18 -3.64 0.00
C GLY A 65 2.69 -3.62 -0.37
N LEU A 66 2.34 -2.98 -1.49
CA LEU A 66 0.97 -2.95 -2.03
C LEU A 66 0.98 -3.20 -3.54
N TYR A 67 0.45 -4.34 -3.93
CA TYR A 67 0.51 -4.85 -5.28
C TYR A 67 -0.89 -5.15 -5.81
N PHE A 68 -1.13 -4.86 -7.10
CA PHE A 68 -2.36 -5.20 -7.79
C PHE A 68 -2.00 -6.21 -8.90
N PHE A 69 -2.48 -7.43 -8.76
CA PHE A 69 -2.24 -8.50 -9.71
C PHE A 69 -3.57 -9.08 -10.21
N ASN A 70 -3.61 -9.46 -11.46
CA ASN A 70 -4.68 -10.29 -11.97
C ASN A 70 -4.50 -11.76 -11.52
N LYS A 71 -5.45 -12.64 -11.89
CA LYS A 71 -5.42 -14.06 -11.50
C LYS A 71 -4.24 -14.85 -12.06
N ASP A 72 -3.57 -14.35 -13.11
CA ASP A 72 -2.43 -15.03 -13.74
C ASP A 72 -1.21 -15.06 -12.80
N SER A 73 -1.16 -14.18 -11.78
CA SER A 73 -0.12 -14.18 -10.75
C SER A 73 0.08 -15.54 -10.11
N LEU A 74 -0.99 -16.32 -9.91
CA LEU A 74 -0.92 -17.66 -9.33
C LEU A 74 0.00 -18.61 -10.13
N ASN A 75 0.08 -18.44 -11.45
CA ASN A 75 0.98 -19.21 -12.29
C ASN A 75 2.43 -18.77 -12.13
N TYR A 76 2.66 -17.45 -12.00
CA TYR A 76 4.00 -16.92 -11.74
C TYR A 76 4.52 -17.34 -10.37
N PHE A 77 3.68 -17.32 -9.31
CA PHE A 77 4.06 -17.82 -7.98
C PHE A 77 4.60 -19.24 -8.00
N LYS A 78 4.06 -20.13 -8.85
CA LYS A 78 4.56 -21.51 -9.01
C LYS A 78 5.92 -21.61 -9.69
N SER A 79 6.34 -20.57 -10.40
CA SER A 79 7.55 -20.57 -11.24
C SER A 79 8.76 -19.89 -10.60
N ILE A 80 8.58 -19.14 -9.52
CA ILE A 80 9.68 -18.45 -8.84
C ILE A 80 10.48 -19.42 -7.98
N LYS A 81 11.76 -19.08 -7.79
CA LYS A 81 12.70 -19.82 -6.94
C LYS A 81 13.13 -18.96 -5.76
N LYS A 82 13.63 -19.60 -4.73
CA LYS A 82 14.25 -18.86 -3.63
C LYS A 82 15.47 -18.09 -4.10
N SER A 83 15.58 -16.85 -3.64
CA SER A 83 16.74 -15.99 -3.87
C SER A 83 17.98 -16.50 -3.12
N SER A 84 19.13 -15.85 -3.30
CA SER A 84 20.33 -16.09 -2.50
C SER A 84 20.14 -15.85 -0.99
N ARG A 85 19.07 -15.14 -0.61
CA ARG A 85 18.64 -14.92 0.78
C ARG A 85 17.77 -16.05 1.33
N GLY A 86 17.45 -17.05 0.51
CA GLY A 86 16.58 -18.17 0.89
C GLY A 86 15.08 -17.84 0.89
N GLU A 87 14.67 -16.66 0.40
CA GLU A 87 13.30 -16.15 0.39
C GLU A 87 12.71 -16.18 -1.02
N PHE A 88 11.37 -16.33 -1.12
CA PHE A 88 10.64 -16.09 -2.35
C PHE A 88 10.37 -14.60 -2.46
N GLU A 89 10.95 -13.93 -3.46
CA GLU A 89 10.87 -12.49 -3.61
C GLU A 89 9.69 -12.08 -4.49
N ILE A 90 8.86 -11.17 -3.98
CA ILE A 90 7.72 -10.65 -4.76
C ILE A 90 8.19 -9.92 -6.03
N ILE A 91 9.40 -9.34 -5.99
CA ILE A 91 9.99 -8.65 -7.13
C ILE A 91 10.16 -9.57 -8.34
N ASP A 92 10.35 -10.89 -8.13
CA ASP A 92 10.49 -11.83 -9.23
C ASP A 92 9.15 -12.09 -9.94
N ILE A 93 8.03 -12.00 -9.21
CA ILE A 93 6.70 -11.97 -9.82
C ILE A 93 6.53 -10.69 -10.66
N ILE A 94 6.93 -9.54 -10.11
CA ILE A 94 6.82 -8.26 -10.79
C ILE A 94 7.65 -8.26 -12.08
N LYS A 95 8.86 -8.86 -12.07
CA LYS A 95 9.70 -9.04 -13.27
C LYS A 95 9.01 -9.86 -14.33
N LYS A 96 8.27 -10.93 -13.97
CA LYS A 96 7.50 -11.72 -14.93
C LYS A 96 6.44 -10.89 -15.67
N TYR A 97 5.77 -10.00 -14.94
CA TYR A 97 4.83 -9.08 -15.57
C TYR A 97 5.53 -8.05 -16.47
N LEU A 98 6.73 -7.57 -16.06
CA LEU A 98 7.53 -6.68 -16.90
C LEU A 98 7.99 -7.36 -18.18
N GLU A 99 8.55 -8.58 -18.10
CA GLU A 99 8.96 -9.40 -19.25
C GLU A 99 7.80 -9.62 -20.23
N ALA A 100 6.59 -9.79 -19.70
CA ALA A 100 5.38 -9.96 -20.51
C ALA A 100 4.76 -8.62 -21.00
N SER A 101 5.41 -7.48 -20.76
CA SER A 101 4.89 -6.14 -21.09
C SER A 101 3.49 -5.85 -20.48
N ASN A 102 3.24 -6.38 -19.28
CA ASN A 102 1.95 -6.32 -18.58
C ASN A 102 2.03 -5.63 -17.21
N LEU A 103 3.14 -4.93 -16.93
CA LEU A 103 3.36 -4.20 -15.69
C LEU A 103 3.11 -2.72 -15.88
N ASN A 104 2.28 -2.14 -15.02
CA ASN A 104 2.07 -0.71 -14.90
C ASN A 104 2.68 -0.19 -13.59
N VAL A 105 3.12 1.07 -13.57
CA VAL A 105 3.63 1.76 -12.38
C VAL A 105 2.77 2.98 -12.11
N ALA A 106 2.29 3.09 -10.87
CA ALA A 106 1.55 4.25 -10.40
C ALA A 106 2.37 4.98 -9.31
N PRO A 107 2.91 6.18 -9.59
CA PRO A 107 3.58 6.96 -8.57
C PRO A 107 2.63 7.32 -7.42
N LEU A 108 3.07 7.14 -6.18
CA LEU A 108 2.29 7.54 -5.02
C LEU A 108 2.27 9.08 -4.94
N PRO A 109 1.08 9.71 -4.91
CA PRO A 109 0.95 11.15 -4.77
C PRO A 109 1.60 11.66 -3.48
N LYS A 110 2.26 12.83 -3.51
CA LYS A 110 3.00 13.38 -2.36
C LYS A 110 2.15 13.60 -1.09
N HIS A 111 0.85 13.79 -1.25
CA HIS A 111 -0.09 14.00 -0.14
C HIS A 111 -0.56 12.68 0.50
N ILE A 112 -0.25 11.53 -0.11
CA ILE A 112 -0.42 10.21 0.51
C ILE A 112 0.93 9.80 1.07
N LYS A 113 0.97 9.55 2.38
CA LYS A 113 2.18 9.09 3.07
C LYS A 113 2.20 7.59 3.13
N TRP A 114 3.38 7.03 2.99
CA TRP A 114 3.67 5.63 3.19
C TRP A 114 4.68 5.49 4.33
N PHE A 115 4.47 4.50 5.18
CA PHE A 115 5.36 4.13 6.27
C PHE A 115 5.67 2.65 6.17
N ASP A 116 6.96 2.31 6.27
CA ASP A 116 7.43 0.95 6.48
C ASP A 116 7.55 0.72 7.99
N THR A 117 6.58 0.02 8.57
CA THR A 117 6.55 -0.20 10.02
C THR A 117 7.31 -1.47 10.43
N GLY A 118 8.35 -1.81 9.71
CA GLY A 118 9.20 -2.98 9.97
C GLY A 118 10.12 -2.84 11.18
N ASP A 119 10.30 -1.64 11.74
CA ASP A 119 11.03 -1.42 12.97
C ASP A 119 10.27 -0.50 13.95
N ALA A 120 10.71 -0.49 15.23
CA ALA A 120 10.02 0.23 16.30
C ALA A 120 10.02 1.76 16.10
N ASN A 121 11.06 2.33 15.51
CA ASN A 121 11.14 3.78 15.28
C ASN A 121 10.16 4.20 14.19
N GLU A 122 10.12 3.46 13.07
CA GLU A 122 9.19 3.73 11.97
C GLU A 122 7.73 3.54 12.44
N MET A 123 7.47 2.55 13.28
CA MET A 123 6.14 2.35 13.87
C MET A 123 5.73 3.54 14.75
N LEU A 124 6.64 4.10 15.55
CA LEU A 124 6.37 5.27 16.38
C LEU A 124 6.10 6.51 15.52
N ILE A 125 6.90 6.73 14.48
CA ILE A 125 6.70 7.83 13.52
C ILE A 125 5.33 7.71 12.85
N ALA A 126 4.96 6.52 12.37
CA ALA A 126 3.67 6.26 11.77
C ALA A 126 2.51 6.50 12.75
N SER A 127 2.64 6.04 14.00
CA SER A 127 1.62 6.22 15.04
C SER A 127 1.36 7.69 15.33
N ASN A 128 2.43 8.47 15.54
CA ASN A 128 2.32 9.92 15.79
C ASN A 128 1.70 10.66 14.59
N PHE A 129 2.09 10.27 13.37
CA PHE A 129 1.51 10.85 12.15
C PHE A 129 0.03 10.54 12.05
N ILE A 130 -0.38 9.28 12.28
CA ILE A 130 -1.78 8.84 12.21
C ILE A 130 -2.62 9.58 13.24
N GLN A 131 -2.13 9.68 14.49
CA GLN A 131 -2.83 10.44 15.53
C GLN A 131 -3.12 11.86 15.05
N LYS A 132 -2.08 12.58 14.65
CA LYS A 132 -2.23 13.97 14.16
C LYS A 132 -3.14 14.05 12.94
N TYR A 133 -3.01 13.14 11.98
CA TYR A 133 -3.85 13.11 10.78
C TYR A 133 -5.34 12.93 11.13
N GLN A 134 -5.65 12.04 12.08
CA GLN A 134 -7.02 11.81 12.54
C GLN A 134 -7.62 13.04 13.23
N GLU A 135 -6.80 13.72 14.07
CA GLU A 135 -7.20 14.95 14.74
C GLU A 135 -7.46 16.09 13.74
N ASP A 136 -6.50 16.33 12.82
CA ASP A 136 -6.56 17.42 11.85
C ASP A 136 -7.70 17.25 10.83
N ASN A 137 -8.06 16.00 10.48
CA ASN A 137 -9.07 15.70 9.45
C ASN A 137 -10.41 15.21 10.01
N ASN A 138 -10.51 15.01 11.33
CA ASN A 138 -11.67 14.36 11.98
C ASN A 138 -12.08 13.05 11.24
N GLU A 139 -11.08 12.23 10.88
CA GLU A 139 -11.25 10.98 10.12
C GLU A 139 -10.50 9.85 10.82
N LEU A 140 -11.14 8.68 10.97
CA LEU A 140 -10.49 7.49 11.51
C LEU A 140 -9.71 6.75 10.41
N VAL A 141 -8.43 6.53 10.64
CA VAL A 141 -7.57 5.76 9.71
C VAL A 141 -7.83 4.27 9.91
N ALA A 142 -8.01 3.56 8.78
CA ALA A 142 -8.20 2.09 8.73
C ALA A 142 -9.37 1.56 9.60
N SER A 143 -10.32 2.39 9.97
CA SER A 143 -11.54 1.96 10.68
C SER A 143 -12.47 1.23 9.72
N ILE A 144 -12.63 -0.08 9.93
CA ILE A 144 -13.45 -0.94 9.08
C ILE A 144 -14.91 -0.47 9.10
N GLU A 145 -15.43 -0.14 10.26
CA GLU A 145 -16.81 0.29 10.47
C GLU A 145 -17.08 1.65 9.80
N ALA A 146 -16.16 2.60 9.96
CA ALA A 146 -16.26 3.91 9.31
C ALA A 146 -16.20 3.79 7.78
N ILE A 147 -15.30 2.96 7.26
CA ILE A 147 -15.16 2.69 5.83
C ILE A 147 -16.42 2.02 5.28
N ALA A 148 -16.96 1.02 5.97
CA ALA A 148 -18.17 0.32 5.55
C ALA A 148 -19.40 1.24 5.52
N LEU A 149 -19.53 2.11 6.53
CA LEU A 149 -20.60 3.11 6.56
C LEU A 149 -20.44 4.14 5.42
N LYS A 150 -19.24 4.71 5.25
CA LYS A 150 -18.89 5.70 4.20
C LYS A 150 -19.17 5.17 2.80
N ASN A 151 -18.84 3.90 2.55
CA ASN A 151 -19.09 3.25 1.25
C ASN A 151 -20.52 2.66 1.12
N LYS A 152 -21.40 2.84 2.10
CA LYS A 152 -22.75 2.31 2.09
C LYS A 152 -22.83 0.77 1.99
N TRP A 153 -21.79 0.07 2.45
CA TRP A 153 -21.77 -1.40 2.54
C TRP A 153 -22.64 -1.89 3.69
N ILE A 154 -22.82 -1.03 4.70
CA ILE A 154 -23.76 -1.22 5.80
C ILE A 154 -24.65 0.00 5.95
N THR A 155 -25.87 -0.22 6.43
CA THR A 155 -26.82 0.84 6.79
C THR A 155 -26.45 1.48 8.13
N ARG A 156 -26.96 2.67 8.41
CA ARG A 156 -26.83 3.33 9.73
C ARG A 156 -27.37 2.42 10.87
N ILE A 157 -28.45 1.71 10.63
CA ILE A 157 -29.03 0.78 11.62
C ILE A 157 -28.03 -0.35 11.93
N GLN A 158 -27.43 -0.95 10.90
CA GLN A 158 -26.42 -1.99 11.08
C GLN A 158 -25.18 -1.46 11.77
N PHE A 159 -24.73 -0.25 11.43
CA PHE A 159 -23.61 0.42 12.07
C PHE A 159 -23.88 0.64 13.57
N ASN A 160 -25.06 1.14 13.95
CA ASN A 160 -25.43 1.32 15.36
C ASN A 160 -25.43 0.00 16.14
N LYS A 161 -25.94 -1.09 15.54
CA LYS A 161 -25.87 -2.43 16.14
C LYS A 161 -24.44 -2.94 16.32
N LEU A 162 -23.51 -2.56 15.42
CA LEU A 162 -22.08 -2.88 15.58
C LEU A 162 -21.48 -2.10 16.74
N LEU A 163 -21.81 -0.81 16.90
CA LEU A 163 -21.32 0.01 18.00
C LEU A 163 -21.67 -0.57 19.39
N GLU A 164 -22.83 -1.19 19.53
CA GLU A 164 -23.25 -1.83 20.79
C GLU A 164 -22.36 -3.02 21.17
N LYS A 165 -21.74 -3.67 20.17
CA LYS A 165 -20.85 -4.83 20.37
C LYS A 165 -19.39 -4.43 20.63
N ILE A 166 -19.01 -3.21 20.30
CA ILE A 166 -17.65 -2.72 20.52
C ILE A 166 -17.51 -2.33 21.99
N PRO A 167 -16.49 -2.84 22.71
CA PRO A 167 -16.26 -2.45 24.10
C PRO A 167 -16.13 -0.94 24.28
N ASN A 168 -16.55 -0.43 25.43
CA ASN A 168 -16.39 0.99 25.76
C ASN A 168 -14.91 1.38 25.72
N SER A 169 -14.56 2.22 24.76
CA SER A 169 -13.19 2.58 24.41
C SER A 169 -13.15 3.92 23.68
N GLN A 170 -11.96 4.50 23.57
CA GLN A 170 -11.75 5.71 22.75
C GLN A 170 -12.14 5.48 21.28
N TYR A 171 -11.93 4.27 20.76
CA TYR A 171 -12.33 3.89 19.40
C TYR A 171 -13.85 3.92 19.24
N GLN A 172 -14.59 3.30 20.16
CA GLN A 172 -16.06 3.34 20.13
C GLN A 172 -16.57 4.79 20.24
N ALA A 173 -15.96 5.60 21.15
CA ALA A 173 -16.33 7.00 21.30
C ALA A 173 -16.08 7.82 20.02
N ALA A 174 -15.00 7.53 19.28
CA ALA A 174 -14.72 8.15 17.99
C ALA A 174 -15.73 7.73 16.92
N LEU A 175 -16.09 6.45 16.85
CA LEU A 175 -17.12 5.96 15.92
C LEU A 175 -18.50 6.58 16.18
N LYS A 176 -18.85 6.83 17.44
CA LYS A 176 -20.14 7.47 17.79
C LYS A 176 -20.27 8.92 17.30
N LYS A 177 -19.15 9.55 16.90
CA LYS A 177 -19.16 10.91 16.32
C LYS A 177 -19.45 10.95 14.83
N LEU A 178 -19.43 9.79 14.16
CA LEU A 178 -19.77 9.64 12.73
C LEU A 178 -21.28 9.58 12.53
#